data_973bc83c4bbfa3f6fb939eb0d83de991
#
_entry.id   973bc83c4bbfa3f6fb939eb0d83de991
#
_cell.length_a   1.000
_cell.length_b   1.000
_cell.length_c   1.000
_cell.angle_alpha   90.00
_cell.angle_beta   90.00
_cell.angle_gamma   90.00
#
_symmetry.space_group_name_H-M   'P 1'
#
loop_
_entity.id
_entity.type
_entity.pdbx_description
1 polymer ?
#
loop_
_entity_poly.entity_id
_entity_poly.type
_entity_poly.pdbx_seq_one_letter_code
_entity_poly.pdbx_strand_id
1 'polypeptide(L)'
;MNTREEDIDYTPEAEPEEARKVYGEHIEKARKYFDLLVRDGDLLGLIGPRELPKLWSRHILNSAVVADLVDDGQLVADVGSGAGFPGVPMAILRPNVKFVLIEPMERRANWLAEVVVLELDLKNVKVLRGRAEEAPLRNYDVVTARAVSALPKLLRMLAPLTVQGGQVLAMKGSKAQDEIEESKPLMKKLKLESFEIVTVGQNILSDPTTVVRVRLL
;
A
#
# COMPACT_ATOMS: atom_id res chain seq x y z
N MET A 1 -11.07 35.94 21.41
CA MET A 1 -11.58 35.61 20.06
C MET A 1 -11.51 34.10 19.91
N ASN A 2 -12.67 33.45 20.07
CA ASN A 2 -12.81 32.00 19.91
C ASN A 2 -12.67 31.67 18.40
N THR A 3 -11.59 31.08 18.01
CA THR A 3 -11.50 30.36 16.73
C THR A 3 -12.49 29.21 16.81
N ARG A 4 -13.53 29.26 16.00
CA ARG A 4 -14.48 28.18 15.79
C ARG A 4 -13.68 26.92 15.49
N GLU A 5 -13.79 25.88 16.31
CA GLU A 5 -13.56 24.52 15.87
C GLU A 5 -14.54 24.32 14.71
N GLU A 6 -14.05 24.30 13.49
CA GLU A 6 -14.83 23.89 12.33
C GLU A 6 -15.34 22.49 12.65
N ASP A 7 -16.65 22.25 12.47
CA ASP A 7 -17.28 20.94 12.63
C ASP A 7 -16.61 19.98 11.66
N ILE A 8 -15.58 19.27 12.12
CA ILE A 8 -14.86 18.29 11.32
C ILE A 8 -15.78 17.08 11.19
N ASP A 9 -16.20 16.78 9.97
CA ASP A 9 -16.98 15.59 9.66
C ASP A 9 -16.08 14.36 9.76
N TYR A 10 -16.44 13.43 10.64
CA TYR A 10 -15.77 12.14 10.84
C TYR A 10 -16.62 10.97 10.29
N THR A 11 -17.68 11.26 9.55
CA THR A 11 -18.54 10.24 8.98
C THR A 11 -17.74 9.39 7.99
N PRO A 12 -17.75 8.06 8.13
CA PRO A 12 -17.08 7.19 7.15
C PRO A 12 -17.64 7.41 5.75
N GLU A 13 -16.75 7.42 4.76
CA GLU A 13 -17.10 7.61 3.36
C GLU A 13 -18.10 6.56 2.89
N ALA A 14 -19.17 6.99 2.22
CA ALA A 14 -20.09 6.07 1.56
C ALA A 14 -19.37 5.32 0.42
N GLU A 15 -19.75 4.05 0.17
CA GLU A 15 -19.16 3.27 -0.93
C GLU A 15 -19.38 3.98 -2.28
N PRO A 16 -18.31 4.39 -2.98
CA PRO A 16 -18.43 5.01 -4.30
C PRO A 16 -18.69 3.94 -5.38
N GLU A 17 -19.26 4.35 -6.52
CA GLU A 17 -19.52 3.44 -7.64
C GLU A 17 -18.23 2.79 -8.19
N GLU A 18 -17.10 3.47 -8.08
CA GLU A 18 -15.79 2.99 -8.48
C GLU A 18 -15.38 1.72 -7.72
N ALA A 19 -15.84 1.55 -6.47
CA ALA A 19 -15.52 0.37 -5.68
C ALA A 19 -15.96 -0.93 -6.37
N ARG A 20 -17.17 -0.95 -6.92
CA ARG A 20 -17.65 -2.12 -7.69
C ARG A 20 -16.90 -2.31 -9.00
N LYS A 21 -16.50 -1.22 -9.66
CA LYS A 21 -15.73 -1.29 -10.91
C LYS A 21 -14.34 -1.86 -10.69
N VAL A 22 -13.70 -1.49 -9.56
CA VAL A 22 -12.37 -1.96 -9.20
C VAL A 22 -12.40 -3.40 -8.69
N TYR A 23 -13.29 -3.71 -7.75
CA TYR A 23 -13.26 -5.00 -7.05
C TYR A 23 -14.10 -6.11 -7.70
N GLY A 24 -15.11 -5.77 -8.52
CA GLY A 24 -15.96 -6.76 -9.18
C GLY A 24 -16.53 -7.80 -8.20
N GLU A 25 -16.22 -9.08 -8.45
CA GLU A 25 -16.64 -10.19 -7.59
C GLU A 25 -16.01 -10.17 -6.18
N HIS A 26 -14.91 -9.45 -5.99
CA HIS A 26 -14.22 -9.34 -4.71
C HIS A 26 -14.75 -8.21 -3.81
N ILE A 27 -15.81 -7.50 -4.22
CA ILE A 27 -16.32 -6.31 -3.52
C ILE A 27 -16.71 -6.59 -2.06
N GLU A 28 -17.23 -7.78 -1.75
CA GLU A 28 -17.62 -8.10 -0.37
C GLU A 28 -16.43 -8.17 0.59
N LYS A 29 -15.25 -8.62 0.12
CA LYS A 29 -14.03 -8.58 0.92
C LYS A 29 -13.55 -7.14 1.15
N ALA A 30 -13.68 -6.28 0.13
CA ALA A 30 -13.33 -4.87 0.26
C ALA A 30 -14.25 -4.12 1.24
N ARG A 31 -15.56 -4.40 1.20
CA ARG A 31 -16.55 -3.89 2.18
C ARG A 31 -16.20 -4.31 3.61
N LYS A 32 -15.94 -5.60 3.78
CA LYS A 32 -15.55 -6.13 5.08
C LYS A 32 -14.25 -5.49 5.59
N TYR A 33 -13.28 -5.26 4.72
CA TYR A 33 -12.05 -4.55 5.07
C TYR A 33 -12.32 -3.09 5.48
N PHE A 34 -13.18 -2.40 4.75
CA PHE A 34 -13.64 -1.06 5.13
C PHE A 34 -14.26 -1.05 6.53
N ASP A 35 -15.17 -1.99 6.82
CA ASP A 35 -15.84 -2.09 8.11
C ASP A 35 -14.85 -2.34 9.25
N LEU A 36 -13.82 -3.19 9.03
CA LEU A 36 -12.75 -3.42 9.98
C LEU A 36 -11.94 -2.16 10.27
N LEU A 37 -11.65 -1.36 9.24
CA LEU A 37 -10.93 -0.09 9.38
C LEU A 37 -11.77 0.96 10.14
N VAL A 38 -13.06 1.02 9.89
CA VAL A 38 -13.99 1.90 10.62
C VAL A 38 -14.09 1.48 12.08
N ARG A 39 -14.20 0.16 12.35
CA ARG A 39 -14.34 -0.39 13.71
C ARG A 39 -13.08 -0.18 14.56
N ASP A 40 -11.91 -0.47 13.99
CA ASP A 40 -10.66 -0.61 14.75
C ASP A 40 -9.66 0.53 14.49
N GLY A 41 -9.88 1.33 13.44
CA GLY A 41 -8.88 2.25 12.88
C GLY A 41 -8.37 3.29 13.87
N ASP A 42 -9.27 4.01 14.51
CA ASP A 42 -8.92 5.04 15.50
C ASP A 42 -8.41 4.41 16.81
N LEU A 43 -9.11 3.40 17.31
CA LEU A 43 -8.76 2.71 18.56
C LEU A 43 -7.34 2.15 18.56
N LEU A 44 -6.91 1.60 17.42
CA LEU A 44 -5.59 1.00 17.26
C LEU A 44 -4.55 1.96 16.64
N GLY A 45 -4.94 3.20 16.32
CA GLY A 45 -4.07 4.17 15.65
C GLY A 45 -3.59 3.68 14.28
N LEU A 46 -4.47 3.00 13.56
CA LEU A 46 -4.23 2.50 12.20
C LEU A 46 -4.50 3.59 11.18
N ILE A 47 -5.61 4.30 11.38
CA ILE A 47 -6.05 5.41 10.55
C ILE A 47 -6.65 6.49 11.45
N GLY A 48 -6.34 7.75 11.17
CA GLY A 48 -6.92 8.85 11.94
C GLY A 48 -8.37 9.12 11.58
N PRO A 49 -9.20 9.63 12.52
CA PRO A 49 -10.62 9.86 12.28
C PRO A 49 -10.88 10.83 11.11
N ARG A 50 -9.98 11.78 10.85
CA ARG A 50 -10.06 12.71 9.71
C ARG A 50 -9.90 12.04 8.34
N GLU A 51 -9.44 10.80 8.29
CA GLU A 51 -9.28 10.02 7.06
C GLU A 51 -10.52 9.16 6.76
N LEU A 52 -11.45 8.98 7.72
CA LEU A 52 -12.68 8.21 7.51
C LEU A 52 -13.54 8.73 6.35
N PRO A 53 -13.71 10.05 6.16
CA PRO A 53 -14.46 10.58 5.02
C PRO A 53 -13.80 10.36 3.63
N LYS A 54 -12.62 9.77 3.59
CA LYS A 54 -11.84 9.50 2.38
C LYS A 54 -11.30 8.07 2.35
N LEU A 55 -11.89 7.19 3.15
CA LEU A 55 -11.36 5.85 3.38
C LEU A 55 -11.43 4.98 2.14
N TRP A 56 -12.53 5.03 1.39
CA TRP A 56 -12.67 4.35 0.12
C TRP A 56 -11.78 4.98 -0.95
N SER A 57 -12.00 6.25 -1.25
CA SER A 57 -11.39 6.92 -2.39
C SER A 57 -9.87 7.02 -2.25
N ARG A 58 -9.40 7.61 -1.16
CA ARG A 58 -7.97 7.91 -0.96
C ARG A 58 -7.14 6.74 -0.47
N HIS A 59 -7.75 5.78 0.26
CA HIS A 59 -6.97 4.70 0.88
C HIS A 59 -7.21 3.36 0.19
N ILE A 60 -8.43 2.87 0.15
CA ILE A 60 -8.72 1.53 -0.36
C ILE A 60 -8.55 1.47 -1.87
N LEU A 61 -9.24 2.33 -2.62
CA LEU A 61 -9.22 2.30 -4.08
C LEU A 61 -7.87 2.73 -4.66
N ASN A 62 -7.25 3.79 -4.13
CA ASN A 62 -5.93 4.20 -4.57
C ASN A 62 -4.85 3.14 -4.34
N SER A 63 -5.01 2.32 -3.30
CA SER A 63 -4.13 1.17 -3.06
C SER A 63 -4.47 -0.01 -3.97
N ALA A 64 -5.73 -0.26 -4.22
CA ALA A 64 -6.20 -1.38 -5.02
C ALA A 64 -5.70 -1.35 -6.46
N VAL A 65 -5.75 -0.19 -7.12
CA VAL A 65 -5.33 -0.04 -8.54
C VAL A 65 -3.84 -0.28 -8.76
N VAL A 66 -3.01 -0.29 -7.69
CA VAL A 66 -1.60 -0.67 -7.80
C VAL A 66 -1.44 -2.17 -8.14
N ALA A 67 -2.47 -2.96 -7.92
CA ALA A 67 -2.53 -4.36 -8.30
C ALA A 67 -2.40 -4.61 -9.81
N ASP A 68 -2.64 -3.60 -10.65
CA ASP A 68 -2.42 -3.68 -12.10
C ASP A 68 -0.93 -3.75 -12.49
N LEU A 69 -0.04 -3.48 -11.54
CA LEU A 69 1.41 -3.49 -11.75
C LEU A 69 2.09 -4.78 -11.27
N VAL A 70 1.31 -5.78 -10.86
CA VAL A 70 1.81 -7.09 -10.40
C VAL A 70 1.20 -8.22 -11.21
N ASP A 71 1.98 -9.27 -11.45
CA ASP A 71 1.59 -10.42 -12.24
C ASP A 71 1.32 -11.65 -11.36
N ASP A 72 0.48 -12.56 -11.83
CA ASP A 72 0.18 -13.82 -11.13
C ASP A 72 1.47 -14.63 -10.88
N GLY A 73 1.52 -15.24 -9.71
CA GLY A 73 2.66 -16.04 -9.27
C GLY A 73 3.79 -15.25 -8.60
N GLN A 74 3.79 -13.93 -8.68
CA GLN A 74 4.80 -13.09 -8.03
C GLN A 74 4.68 -13.14 -6.50
N LEU A 75 5.82 -12.88 -5.84
CA LEU A 75 5.93 -12.65 -4.41
C LEU A 75 6.12 -11.14 -4.15
N VAL A 76 5.14 -10.54 -3.49
CA VAL A 76 5.09 -9.10 -3.19
C VAL A 76 5.35 -8.86 -1.72
N ALA A 77 6.23 -7.92 -1.38
CA ALA A 77 6.35 -7.38 -0.02
C ALA A 77 5.72 -6.00 0.05
N ASP A 78 4.88 -5.76 1.05
CA ASP A 78 4.39 -4.43 1.43
C ASP A 78 5.10 -3.99 2.71
N VAL A 79 5.94 -2.96 2.60
CA VAL A 79 6.84 -2.52 3.67
C VAL A 79 6.27 -1.32 4.41
N GLY A 80 6.10 -1.48 5.72
CA GLY A 80 5.42 -0.51 6.56
C GLY A 80 3.92 -0.51 6.31
N SER A 81 3.32 -1.69 6.26
CA SER A 81 1.92 -1.89 5.86
C SER A 81 0.91 -1.09 6.68
N GLY A 82 1.21 -0.79 7.94
CA GLY A 82 0.34 0.02 8.80
C GLY A 82 -1.03 -0.59 8.97
N ALA A 83 -2.04 0.08 8.41
CA ALA A 83 -3.41 -0.44 8.33
C ALA A 83 -3.60 -1.48 7.21
N GLY A 84 -2.54 -1.87 6.49
CA GLY A 84 -2.57 -2.83 5.39
C GLY A 84 -2.50 -2.20 4.00
N PHE A 85 -2.08 -0.93 3.88
CA PHE A 85 -1.99 -0.23 2.60
C PHE A 85 -0.58 -0.19 2.02
N PRO A 86 -0.39 -0.56 0.75
CA PRO A 86 -1.40 -0.99 -0.22
C PRO A 86 -1.66 -2.50 -0.24
N GLY A 87 -0.95 -3.31 0.55
CA GLY A 87 -0.89 -4.76 0.44
C GLY A 87 -2.24 -5.48 0.52
N VAL A 88 -3.11 -5.12 1.48
CA VAL A 88 -4.43 -5.79 1.65
C VAL A 88 -5.36 -5.51 0.46
N PRO A 89 -5.58 -4.24 0.01
CA PRO A 89 -6.34 -3.96 -1.19
C PRO A 89 -5.85 -4.70 -2.43
N MET A 90 -4.54 -4.77 -2.64
CA MET A 90 -3.93 -5.52 -3.75
C MET A 90 -4.17 -7.03 -3.61
N ALA A 91 -4.01 -7.58 -2.41
CA ALA A 91 -4.17 -9.01 -2.15
C ALA A 91 -5.61 -9.51 -2.35
N ILE A 92 -6.60 -8.66 -2.08
CA ILE A 92 -8.02 -8.96 -2.36
C ILE A 92 -8.22 -9.15 -3.87
N LEU A 93 -7.58 -8.31 -4.71
CA LEU A 93 -7.73 -8.35 -6.18
C LEU A 93 -6.88 -9.41 -6.86
N ARG A 94 -5.79 -9.84 -6.24
CA ARG A 94 -4.80 -10.75 -6.83
C ARG A 94 -4.63 -12.02 -6.00
N PRO A 95 -5.63 -12.92 -5.97
CA PRO A 95 -5.56 -14.15 -5.16
C PRO A 95 -4.42 -15.09 -5.56
N ASN A 96 -3.92 -14.99 -6.79
CA ASN A 96 -2.80 -15.80 -7.32
C ASN A 96 -1.41 -15.16 -7.05
N VAL A 97 -1.36 -13.98 -6.45
CA VAL A 97 -0.13 -13.28 -6.03
C VAL A 97 0.06 -13.52 -4.53
N LYS A 98 1.29 -13.80 -4.11
CA LYS A 98 1.62 -13.97 -2.69
C LYS A 98 2.07 -12.64 -2.10
N PHE A 99 1.47 -12.25 -0.97
CA PHE A 99 1.81 -11.02 -0.27
C PHE A 99 2.43 -11.30 1.09
N VAL A 100 3.46 -10.52 1.43
CA VAL A 100 4.05 -10.46 2.76
C VAL A 100 3.93 -9.03 3.27
N LEU A 101 3.10 -8.82 4.27
CA LEU A 101 2.92 -7.52 4.92
C LEU A 101 3.97 -7.39 6.03
N ILE A 102 4.87 -6.42 5.92
CA ILE A 102 5.96 -6.20 6.88
C ILE A 102 5.62 -4.97 7.71
N GLU A 103 5.38 -5.16 9.01
CA GLU A 103 4.97 -4.10 9.93
C GLU A 103 5.73 -4.22 11.26
N PRO A 104 6.51 -3.20 11.67
CA PRO A 104 7.30 -3.28 12.89
C PRO A 104 6.49 -3.14 14.19
N MET A 105 5.34 -2.45 14.14
CA MET A 105 4.54 -2.23 15.35
C MET A 105 3.68 -3.46 15.67
N GLU A 106 3.93 -4.08 16.82
CA GLU A 106 3.26 -5.30 17.27
C GLU A 106 1.74 -5.24 17.16
N ARG A 107 1.13 -4.18 17.70
CA ARG A 107 -0.32 -4.00 17.68
C ARG A 107 -0.89 -4.02 16.25
N ARG A 108 -0.21 -3.37 15.29
CA ARG A 108 -0.63 -3.32 13.89
C ARG A 108 -0.41 -4.66 13.19
N ALA A 109 0.74 -5.29 13.43
CA ALA A 109 1.05 -6.61 12.87
C ALA A 109 0.05 -7.67 13.37
N ASN A 110 -0.29 -7.67 14.66
CA ASN A 110 -1.29 -8.57 15.23
C ASN A 110 -2.68 -8.32 14.62
N TRP A 111 -3.10 -7.05 14.51
CA TRP A 111 -4.36 -6.73 13.87
C TRP A 111 -4.43 -7.21 12.41
N LEU A 112 -3.36 -7.02 11.64
CA LEU A 112 -3.30 -7.52 10.27
C LEU A 112 -3.40 -9.04 10.22
N ALA A 113 -2.67 -9.77 11.09
CA ALA A 113 -2.61 -11.22 11.07
C ALA A 113 -3.87 -11.88 11.65
N GLU A 114 -4.34 -11.41 12.78
CA GLU A 114 -5.37 -12.06 13.59
C GLU A 114 -6.78 -11.55 13.27
N VAL A 115 -6.90 -10.35 12.70
CA VAL A 115 -8.18 -9.78 12.32
C VAL A 115 -8.33 -9.75 10.80
N VAL A 116 -7.50 -8.97 10.09
CA VAL A 116 -7.70 -8.72 8.65
C VAL A 116 -7.53 -10.01 7.84
N VAL A 117 -6.41 -10.70 7.99
CA VAL A 117 -6.12 -11.92 7.20
C VAL A 117 -7.14 -13.01 7.47
N LEU A 118 -7.52 -13.21 8.73
CA LEU A 118 -8.47 -14.25 9.10
C LEU A 118 -9.90 -13.88 8.70
N GLU A 119 -10.37 -12.67 9.02
CA GLU A 119 -11.73 -12.28 8.73
C GLU A 119 -12.02 -12.13 7.24
N LEU A 120 -11.03 -11.71 6.42
CA LEU A 120 -11.16 -11.64 4.97
C LEU A 120 -10.83 -12.95 4.26
N ASP A 121 -10.40 -13.98 5.00
CA ASP A 121 -9.95 -15.25 4.43
C ASP A 121 -8.92 -15.06 3.29
N LEU A 122 -7.85 -14.32 3.58
CA LEU A 122 -6.79 -14.02 2.62
C LEU A 122 -5.70 -15.11 2.68
N LYS A 123 -5.90 -16.18 1.91
CA LYS A 123 -4.96 -17.34 1.87
C LYS A 123 -3.61 -17.00 1.24
N ASN A 124 -3.55 -15.89 0.49
CA ASN A 124 -2.38 -15.42 -0.22
C ASN A 124 -1.56 -14.38 0.57
N VAL A 125 -1.92 -14.08 1.83
CA VAL A 125 -1.27 -13.08 2.67
C VAL A 125 -0.58 -13.70 3.87
N LYS A 126 0.66 -13.28 4.13
CA LYS A 126 1.39 -13.52 5.39
C LYS A 126 1.75 -12.19 6.01
N VAL A 127 1.74 -12.11 7.32
CA VAL A 127 2.19 -10.94 8.08
C VAL A 127 3.51 -11.25 8.75
N LEU A 128 4.48 -10.36 8.59
CA LEU A 128 5.78 -10.42 9.22
C LEU A 128 5.92 -9.21 10.16
N ARG A 129 5.96 -9.47 11.46
CA ARG A 129 6.31 -8.45 12.42
C ARG A 129 7.82 -8.23 12.39
N GLY A 130 8.25 -7.02 12.02
CA GLY A 130 9.66 -6.65 11.96
C GLY A 130 9.90 -5.45 11.07
N ARG A 131 11.14 -5.00 11.05
CA ARG A 131 11.59 -3.95 10.13
C ARG A 131 12.04 -4.58 8.81
N ALA A 132 12.03 -3.79 7.73
CA ALA A 132 12.47 -4.22 6.41
C ALA A 132 13.88 -4.82 6.44
N GLU A 133 14.80 -4.19 7.19
CA GLU A 133 16.20 -4.62 7.30
C GLU A 133 16.37 -5.97 7.99
N GLU A 134 15.40 -6.34 8.83
CA GLU A 134 15.36 -7.57 9.63
C GLU A 134 14.59 -8.70 8.91
N ALA A 135 13.99 -8.41 7.75
CA ALA A 135 13.22 -9.39 7.01
C ALA A 135 14.09 -10.60 6.63
N PRO A 136 13.65 -11.84 6.96
CA PRO A 136 14.42 -13.05 6.70
C PRO A 136 14.54 -13.37 5.20
N LEU A 137 13.59 -12.90 4.41
CA LEU A 137 13.58 -13.06 2.95
C LEU A 137 14.02 -11.75 2.28
N ARG A 138 14.85 -11.88 1.26
CA ARG A 138 15.33 -10.77 0.41
C ARG A 138 15.25 -11.17 -1.05
N ASN A 139 14.09 -11.69 -1.46
CA ASN A 139 13.88 -12.25 -2.80
C ASN A 139 12.44 -11.99 -3.28
N TYR A 140 11.94 -10.78 -3.03
CA TYR A 140 10.62 -10.38 -3.51
C TYR A 140 10.70 -9.92 -4.96
N ASP A 141 9.78 -10.38 -5.81
CA ASP A 141 9.65 -9.92 -7.20
C ASP A 141 9.24 -8.45 -7.24
N VAL A 142 8.37 -8.06 -6.30
CA VAL A 142 7.89 -6.70 -6.15
C VAL A 142 7.96 -6.28 -4.68
N VAL A 143 8.49 -5.09 -4.43
CA VAL A 143 8.44 -4.47 -3.09
C VAL A 143 7.69 -3.16 -3.19
N THR A 144 6.61 -3.03 -2.43
CA THR A 144 5.79 -1.82 -2.41
C THR A 144 5.80 -1.13 -1.06
N ALA A 145 5.55 0.16 -1.05
CA ALA A 145 5.33 0.95 0.15
C ALA A 145 4.49 2.19 -0.14
N ARG A 146 3.74 2.64 0.88
CA ARG A 146 2.95 3.86 0.83
C ARG A 146 3.28 4.76 2.03
N ALA A 147 3.49 6.07 1.77
CA ALA A 147 3.62 7.13 2.79
C ALA A 147 4.69 6.89 3.89
N VAL A 148 5.74 6.10 3.60
CA VAL A 148 6.76 5.75 4.62
C VAL A 148 7.83 6.84 4.74
N SER A 149 8.38 7.34 3.60
CA SER A 149 9.44 8.35 3.58
C SER A 149 9.69 8.88 2.17
N ALA A 150 10.58 9.89 2.02
CA ALA A 150 11.08 10.33 0.72
C ALA A 150 11.74 9.17 -0.05
N LEU A 151 11.63 9.18 -1.39
CA LEU A 151 12.07 8.09 -2.26
C LEU A 151 13.53 7.67 -2.06
N PRO A 152 14.52 8.59 -1.91
CA PRO A 152 15.91 8.18 -1.71
C PRO A 152 16.12 7.34 -0.44
N LYS A 153 15.40 7.66 0.64
CA LYS A 153 15.44 6.89 1.89
C LYS A 153 14.70 5.56 1.72
N LEU A 154 13.55 5.60 1.08
CA LEU A 154 12.72 4.42 0.81
C LEU A 154 13.49 3.38 0.00
N LEU A 155 14.17 3.78 -1.08
CA LEU A 155 14.93 2.88 -1.94
C LEU A 155 16.08 2.17 -1.20
N ARG A 156 16.72 2.83 -0.23
CA ARG A 156 17.74 2.17 0.60
C ARG A 156 17.19 1.03 1.44
N MET A 157 15.90 1.08 1.80
CA MET A 157 15.22 -0.01 2.51
C MET A 157 14.69 -1.08 1.57
N LEU A 158 14.06 -0.68 0.45
CA LEU A 158 13.31 -1.60 -0.40
C LEU A 158 14.17 -2.35 -1.42
N ALA A 159 15.16 -1.68 -2.04
CA ALA A 159 15.99 -2.31 -3.07
C ALA A 159 16.73 -3.56 -2.57
N PRO A 160 17.26 -3.61 -1.33
CA PRO A 160 17.91 -4.83 -0.80
C PRO A 160 16.96 -6.02 -0.60
N LEU A 161 15.64 -5.81 -0.59
CA LEU A 161 14.63 -6.86 -0.48
C LEU A 161 14.21 -7.42 -1.84
N THR A 162 14.45 -6.64 -2.91
CA THR A 162 13.99 -6.94 -4.25
C THR A 162 14.99 -7.84 -4.98
N VAL A 163 14.50 -8.85 -5.70
CA VAL A 163 15.35 -9.70 -6.55
C VAL A 163 15.96 -8.89 -7.71
N GLN A 164 17.00 -9.44 -8.30
CA GLN A 164 17.51 -8.96 -9.57
C GLN A 164 16.44 -9.09 -10.66
N GLY A 165 16.25 -8.07 -11.48
CA GLY A 165 15.15 -7.98 -12.44
C GLY A 165 13.77 -7.69 -11.84
N GLY A 166 13.67 -7.58 -10.52
CA GLY A 166 12.44 -7.20 -9.82
C GLY A 166 12.17 -5.70 -9.84
N GLN A 167 11.12 -5.28 -9.13
CA GLN A 167 10.71 -3.88 -9.12
C GLN A 167 10.31 -3.37 -7.73
N VAL A 168 10.54 -2.09 -7.49
CA VAL A 168 9.98 -1.33 -6.38
C VAL A 168 8.82 -0.48 -6.90
N LEU A 169 7.67 -0.53 -6.21
CA LEU A 169 6.49 0.27 -6.49
C LEU A 169 6.24 1.22 -5.31
N ALA A 170 6.69 2.45 -5.44
CA ALA A 170 6.50 3.46 -4.40
C ALA A 170 5.30 4.37 -4.73
N MET A 171 4.23 4.30 -3.93
CA MET A 171 3.10 5.23 -4.08
C MET A 171 3.55 6.63 -3.65
N LYS A 172 3.42 7.59 -4.56
CA LYS A 172 3.89 8.96 -4.39
C LYS A 172 2.86 9.98 -4.82
N GLY A 173 3.04 11.22 -4.37
CA GLY A 173 2.21 12.36 -4.77
C GLY A 173 2.88 13.23 -5.84
N SER A 174 2.50 14.50 -5.89
CA SER A 174 2.93 15.48 -6.89
C SER A 174 4.45 15.72 -6.97
N LYS A 175 5.22 15.36 -5.93
CA LYS A 175 6.68 15.48 -5.89
C LYS A 175 7.42 14.27 -6.47
N ALA A 176 6.74 13.35 -7.13
CA ALA A 176 7.34 12.12 -7.64
C ALA A 176 8.57 12.38 -8.53
N GLN A 177 8.48 13.36 -9.44
CA GLN A 177 9.58 13.71 -10.34
C GLN A 177 10.80 14.27 -9.59
N ASP A 178 10.59 15.17 -8.65
CA ASP A 178 11.67 15.75 -7.85
C ASP A 178 12.38 14.66 -7.03
N GLU A 179 11.61 13.77 -6.41
CA GLU A 179 12.14 12.66 -5.62
C GLU A 179 12.91 11.65 -6.49
N ILE A 180 12.54 11.47 -7.77
CA ILE A 180 13.31 10.67 -8.73
C ILE A 180 14.67 11.32 -8.97
N GLU A 181 14.71 12.64 -9.26
CA GLU A 181 15.98 13.35 -9.50
C GLU A 181 16.92 13.21 -8.30
N GLU A 182 16.41 13.38 -7.09
CA GLU A 182 17.15 13.18 -5.84
C GLU A 182 17.65 11.73 -5.66
N SER A 183 16.98 10.75 -6.29
CA SER A 183 17.31 9.32 -6.18
C SER A 183 18.33 8.85 -7.20
N LYS A 184 18.54 9.56 -8.31
CA LYS A 184 19.49 9.17 -9.38
C LYS A 184 20.90 8.85 -8.89
N PRO A 185 21.49 9.57 -7.91
CA PRO A 185 22.81 9.23 -7.39
C PRO A 185 22.91 7.83 -6.75
N LEU A 186 21.77 7.23 -6.39
CA LEU A 186 21.70 5.90 -5.79
C LEU A 186 21.73 4.76 -6.82
N MET A 187 21.49 5.02 -8.11
CA MET A 187 21.33 4.00 -9.15
C MET A 187 22.45 2.96 -9.12
N LYS A 188 23.71 3.41 -9.22
CA LYS A 188 24.87 2.50 -9.22
C LYS A 188 24.98 1.72 -7.91
N LYS A 189 24.79 2.39 -6.75
CA LYS A 189 24.96 1.79 -5.43
C LYS A 189 23.91 0.71 -5.15
N LEU A 190 22.67 0.95 -5.55
CA LEU A 190 21.53 0.07 -5.32
C LEU A 190 21.20 -0.83 -6.51
N LYS A 191 22.02 -0.80 -7.57
CA LYS A 191 21.82 -1.58 -8.81
C LYS A 191 20.45 -1.32 -9.43
N LEU A 192 20.05 -0.03 -9.50
CA LEU A 192 18.80 0.36 -10.13
C LEU A 192 19.02 0.53 -11.64
N GLU A 193 18.09 -0.02 -12.42
CA GLU A 193 18.10 0.06 -13.88
C GLU A 193 17.41 1.33 -14.37
N SER A 194 16.19 1.60 -13.89
CA SER A 194 15.36 2.68 -14.39
C SER A 194 14.37 3.21 -13.35
N PHE A 195 13.94 4.44 -13.60
CA PHE A 195 12.80 5.08 -12.91
C PHE A 195 11.71 5.39 -13.92
N GLU A 196 10.47 5.13 -13.55
CA GLU A 196 9.29 5.43 -14.35
C GLU A 196 8.18 5.97 -13.45
N ILE A 197 7.49 7.02 -13.88
CA ILE A 197 6.25 7.45 -13.23
C ILE A 197 5.09 6.77 -13.96
N VAL A 198 4.36 5.94 -13.23
CA VAL A 198 3.18 5.24 -13.74
C VAL A 198 1.95 5.79 -13.03
N THR A 199 0.92 6.12 -13.79
CA THR A 199 -0.38 6.48 -13.24
C THR A 199 -1.35 5.31 -13.45
N VAL A 200 -1.93 4.80 -12.38
CA VAL A 200 -2.89 3.68 -12.42
C VAL A 200 -4.28 4.14 -11.98
N GLY A 201 -5.31 3.48 -12.48
CA GLY A 201 -6.71 3.81 -12.18
C GLY A 201 -7.28 5.00 -12.96
N GLN A 202 -6.60 5.52 -14.02
CA GLN A 202 -6.99 6.73 -14.78
C GLN A 202 -8.40 6.67 -15.37
N ASN A 203 -8.87 5.49 -15.76
CA ASN A 203 -10.19 5.33 -16.39
C ASN A 203 -11.30 4.97 -15.39
N ILE A 204 -10.97 4.82 -14.12
CA ILE A 204 -11.89 4.33 -13.09
C ILE A 204 -12.00 5.33 -11.95
N LEU A 205 -10.87 5.82 -11.45
CA LEU A 205 -10.82 6.68 -10.28
C LEU A 205 -10.88 8.16 -10.65
N SER A 206 -11.59 8.93 -9.86
CA SER A 206 -11.61 10.40 -9.97
C SER A 206 -10.25 11.03 -9.63
N ASP A 207 -9.49 10.40 -8.73
CA ASP A 207 -8.12 10.78 -8.36
C ASP A 207 -7.18 9.56 -8.56
N PRO A 208 -6.59 9.41 -9.76
CA PRO A 208 -5.71 8.29 -10.08
C PRO A 208 -4.45 8.26 -9.22
N THR A 209 -3.90 7.07 -9.05
CA THR A 209 -2.73 6.85 -8.20
C THR A 209 -1.43 6.98 -8.97
N THR A 210 -0.53 7.83 -8.47
CA THR A 210 0.84 7.96 -8.98
C THR A 210 1.76 6.97 -8.27
N VAL A 211 2.45 6.16 -9.05
CA VAL A 211 3.45 5.18 -8.59
C VAL A 211 4.80 5.48 -9.25
N VAL A 212 5.84 5.61 -8.45
CA VAL A 212 7.21 5.55 -8.98
C VAL A 212 7.61 4.08 -9.03
N ARG A 213 7.74 3.57 -10.25
CA ARG A 213 8.28 2.24 -10.54
C ARG A 213 9.78 2.34 -10.69
N VAL A 214 10.52 1.54 -9.96
CA VAL A 214 11.98 1.43 -10.05
C VAL A 214 12.33 -0.02 -10.35
N ARG A 215 12.98 -0.27 -11.49
CA ARG A 215 13.48 -1.60 -11.86
C ARG A 215 14.88 -1.80 -11.33
N LEU A 216 15.19 -3.04 -10.96
CA LEU A 216 16.52 -3.45 -10.51
C LEU A 216 17.22 -4.24 -11.63
N LEU A 217 18.56 -4.05 -11.71
CA LEU A 217 19.45 -4.79 -12.64
C LEU A 217 19.54 -6.26 -12.28
#